data_ee5a36b5d38614c7a71e3076c4c1a4b3
#
_entry.id   ee5a36b5d38614c7a71e3076c4c1a4b3
#
_cell.length_a   1.000
_cell.length_b   1.000
_cell.length_c   1.000
_cell.angle_alpha   90.00
_cell.angle_beta   90.00
_cell.angle_gamma   90.00
#
_symmetry.space_group_name_H-M   'P 1'
#
loop_
_entity.id
_entity.type
_entity.pdbx_description
1 polymer ?
#
loop_
_entity_poly.entity_id
_entity_poly.type
_entity_poly.pdbx_seq_one_letter_code
_entity_poly.pdbx_strand_id
1 'polypeptide(L)'
;MSTKQKSMIWMLIPVMFSFFTMGFVDLVGIATNYVKADFQLSDTLANLLPSMVFFWFLIFSVPTGMLMNKIGQRKTVLLSIVVTAVALLLPMLNYSFASMLISFSLLGIGNTLMQVSLNPLLSNIVSGNRLASTLTLGQFVKAIASFLAPIIAGWAAVSWGNWKLLFLIFLVIAVIACVLLGMTHIDESSSVETKSSTFGECFALLADKVVLISFLGIICHVGIDVGLNLTAPKLLMERLDMTLTGAGLATSVYFLFRTIGCFSGAFLLAYFPMKKVF
;
A
#
# COMPACT_ATOMS: atom_id res chain seq x y z
N MET A 1 7.30 32.09 -5.59
CA MET A 1 7.42 30.67 -5.99
C MET A 1 7.72 30.62 -7.49
N SER A 2 8.83 29.99 -7.92
CA SER A 2 9.21 29.88 -9.33
C SER A 2 8.19 29.04 -10.10
N THR A 3 8.00 29.30 -11.41
CA THR A 3 7.11 28.54 -12.30
C THR A 3 7.41 27.03 -12.26
N LYS A 4 8.70 26.67 -12.20
CA LYS A 4 9.20 25.29 -12.07
C LYS A 4 8.76 24.62 -10.76
N GLN A 5 8.71 25.39 -9.67
CA GLN A 5 8.29 24.90 -8.35
C GLN A 5 6.77 24.68 -8.30
N LYS A 6 5.97 25.53 -8.95
CA LYS A 6 4.51 25.32 -9.10
C LYS A 6 4.22 24.04 -9.90
N SER A 7 4.91 23.83 -11.03
CA SER A 7 4.76 22.63 -11.86
C SER A 7 5.06 21.35 -11.07
N MET A 8 6.14 21.34 -10.25
CA MET A 8 6.50 20.19 -9.42
C MET A 8 5.40 19.84 -8.38
N ILE A 9 4.81 20.83 -7.72
CA ILE A 9 3.73 20.60 -6.74
C ILE A 9 2.51 19.96 -7.40
N TRP A 10 2.12 20.44 -8.57
CA TRP A 10 1.00 19.88 -9.32
C TRP A 10 1.22 18.41 -9.74
N MET A 11 2.47 18.02 -10.01
CA MET A 11 2.81 16.63 -10.30
C MET A 11 2.85 15.76 -9.03
N LEU A 12 3.20 16.34 -7.87
CA LEU A 12 3.26 15.61 -6.60
C LEU A 12 1.89 15.23 -6.05
N ILE A 13 0.86 16.05 -6.27
CA ILE A 13 -0.49 15.78 -5.74
C ILE A 13 -1.03 14.42 -6.21
N PRO A 14 -1.09 14.08 -7.51
CA PRO A 14 -1.57 12.78 -7.97
C PRO A 14 -0.72 11.61 -7.49
N VAL A 15 0.60 11.82 -7.36
CA VAL A 15 1.53 10.82 -6.84
C VAL A 15 1.26 10.57 -5.35
N MET A 16 0.97 11.60 -4.56
CA MET A 16 0.58 11.43 -3.15
C MET A 16 -0.78 10.73 -3.00
N PHE A 17 -1.75 11.00 -3.87
CA PHE A 17 -2.99 10.22 -3.93
C PHE A 17 -2.74 8.74 -4.26
N SER A 18 -1.75 8.45 -5.11
CA SER A 18 -1.33 7.07 -5.39
C SER A 18 -0.68 6.41 -4.16
N PHE A 19 0.10 7.14 -3.35
CA PHE A 19 0.58 6.64 -2.05
C PHE A 19 -0.56 6.37 -1.08
N PHE A 20 -1.60 7.21 -1.07
CA PHE A 20 -2.80 6.94 -0.27
C PHE A 20 -3.48 5.63 -0.71
N THR A 21 -3.66 5.44 -2.02
CA THR A 21 -4.22 4.20 -2.60
C THR A 21 -3.35 2.98 -2.27
N MET A 22 -2.03 3.14 -2.21
CA MET A 22 -1.12 2.06 -1.80
C MET A 22 -1.40 1.56 -0.37
N GLY A 23 -1.94 2.41 0.51
CA GLY A 23 -2.34 2.04 1.87
C GLY A 23 -3.58 1.17 1.95
N PHE A 24 -4.35 1.02 0.87
CA PHE A 24 -5.59 0.23 0.88
C PHE A 24 -5.36 -1.26 1.13
N VAL A 25 -4.17 -1.77 0.82
CA VAL A 25 -3.82 -3.16 1.12
C VAL A 25 -3.91 -3.47 2.62
N ASP A 26 -3.71 -2.49 3.47
CA ASP A 26 -3.70 -2.68 4.93
C ASP A 26 -5.13 -2.88 5.50
N LEU A 27 -6.19 -2.63 4.67
CA LEU A 27 -7.57 -3.04 5.01
C LEU A 27 -7.71 -4.55 5.22
N VAL A 28 -6.75 -5.34 4.72
CA VAL A 28 -6.78 -6.80 4.78
C VAL A 28 -6.93 -7.30 6.22
N GLY A 29 -6.31 -6.65 7.20
CA GLY A 29 -6.39 -7.06 8.60
C GLY A 29 -7.79 -6.95 9.15
N ILE A 30 -8.41 -5.77 9.07
CA ILE A 30 -9.77 -5.56 9.58
C ILE A 30 -10.81 -6.33 8.76
N ALA A 31 -10.67 -6.37 7.43
CA ALA A 31 -11.59 -7.09 6.56
C ALA A 31 -11.56 -8.61 6.82
N THR A 32 -10.39 -9.19 7.10
CA THR A 32 -10.28 -10.63 7.44
C THR A 32 -11.10 -10.96 8.69
N ASN A 33 -11.08 -10.10 9.71
CA ASN A 33 -11.84 -10.33 10.94
C ASN A 33 -13.35 -10.24 10.69
N TYR A 34 -13.83 -9.28 9.90
CA TYR A 34 -15.24 -9.18 9.51
C TYR A 34 -15.68 -10.37 8.64
N VAL A 35 -14.90 -10.74 7.64
CA VAL A 35 -15.22 -11.89 6.78
C VAL A 35 -15.24 -13.19 7.58
N LYS A 36 -14.30 -13.37 8.53
CA LYS A 36 -14.32 -14.51 9.45
C LYS A 36 -15.63 -14.59 10.23
N ALA A 37 -16.08 -13.46 10.77
CA ALA A 37 -17.34 -13.39 11.53
C ALA A 37 -18.57 -13.63 10.64
N ASP A 38 -18.65 -12.97 9.48
CA ASP A 38 -19.79 -13.05 8.57
C ASP A 38 -20.02 -14.46 8.00
N PHE A 39 -18.93 -15.16 7.66
CA PHE A 39 -18.99 -16.51 7.08
C PHE A 39 -18.71 -17.62 8.11
N GLN A 40 -18.54 -17.30 9.39
CA GLN A 40 -18.22 -18.24 10.48
C GLN A 40 -17.02 -19.15 10.15
N LEU A 41 -15.96 -18.54 9.60
CA LEU A 41 -14.79 -19.28 9.14
C LEU A 41 -13.90 -19.71 10.30
N SER A 42 -13.22 -20.86 10.13
CA SER A 42 -12.07 -21.22 10.95
C SER A 42 -10.92 -20.21 10.73
N ASP A 43 -10.00 -20.12 11.69
CA ASP A 43 -8.80 -19.29 11.57
C ASP A 43 -7.97 -19.61 10.33
N THR A 44 -7.86 -20.90 10.00
CA THR A 44 -7.13 -21.37 8.83
C THR A 44 -7.75 -20.82 7.54
N LEU A 45 -9.06 -20.88 7.39
CA LEU A 45 -9.75 -20.36 6.21
C LEU A 45 -9.71 -18.84 6.14
N ALA A 46 -9.90 -18.14 7.27
CA ALA A 46 -9.82 -16.69 7.31
C ALA A 46 -8.43 -16.19 6.91
N ASN A 47 -7.36 -16.85 7.38
CA ASN A 47 -5.98 -16.49 7.06
C ASN A 47 -5.58 -16.75 5.60
N LEU A 48 -6.39 -17.46 4.80
CA LEU A 48 -6.18 -17.53 3.36
C LEU A 48 -6.31 -16.15 2.70
N LEU A 49 -7.14 -15.25 3.22
CA LEU A 49 -7.33 -13.91 2.67
C LEU A 49 -6.01 -13.12 2.66
N PRO A 50 -5.36 -12.85 3.81
CA PRO A 50 -4.06 -12.17 3.81
C PRO A 50 -2.98 -12.99 3.08
N SER A 51 -3.04 -14.33 3.15
CA SER A 51 -2.08 -15.18 2.43
C SER A 51 -2.16 -14.98 0.92
N MET A 52 -3.36 -14.81 0.34
CA MET A 52 -3.52 -14.50 -1.09
C MET A 52 -2.87 -13.17 -1.46
N VAL A 53 -3.00 -12.13 -0.63
CA VAL A 53 -2.35 -10.84 -0.90
C VAL A 53 -0.83 -11.00 -1.02
N PHE A 54 -0.20 -11.65 -0.04
CA PHE A 54 1.27 -11.77 0.01
C PHE A 54 1.81 -12.82 -0.96
N PHE A 55 1.06 -13.88 -1.26
CA PHE A 55 1.40 -14.86 -2.28
C PHE A 55 1.54 -14.21 -3.66
N TRP A 56 0.56 -13.41 -4.07
CA TRP A 56 0.62 -12.70 -5.34
C TRP A 56 1.64 -11.58 -5.34
N PHE A 57 1.88 -10.96 -4.17
CA PHE A 57 2.97 -10.00 -4.02
C PHE A 57 4.33 -10.66 -4.33
N LEU A 58 4.58 -11.85 -3.79
CA LEU A 58 5.81 -12.61 -4.05
C LEU A 58 5.97 -12.92 -5.56
N ILE A 59 4.92 -13.41 -6.21
CA ILE A 59 4.97 -13.81 -7.62
C ILE A 59 5.17 -12.60 -8.54
N PHE A 60 4.43 -11.52 -8.30
CA PHE A 60 4.40 -10.36 -9.22
C PHE A 60 5.51 -9.34 -8.99
N SER A 61 6.31 -9.43 -7.91
CA SER A 61 7.35 -8.43 -7.62
C SER A 61 8.37 -8.28 -8.74
N VAL A 62 8.97 -9.37 -9.21
CA VAL A 62 9.96 -9.34 -10.31
C VAL A 62 9.30 -9.04 -11.66
N PRO A 63 8.19 -9.73 -12.06
CA PRO A 63 7.48 -9.38 -13.29
C PRO A 63 7.04 -7.93 -13.38
N THR A 64 6.66 -7.30 -12.26
CA THR A 64 6.28 -5.89 -12.22
C THR A 64 7.46 -4.98 -12.55
N GLY A 65 8.66 -5.26 -12.03
CA GLY A 65 9.87 -4.52 -12.38
C GLY A 65 10.16 -4.58 -13.87
N MET A 66 10.04 -5.78 -14.47
CA MET A 66 10.21 -5.98 -15.92
C MET A 66 9.12 -5.26 -16.73
N LEU A 67 7.87 -5.31 -16.27
CA LEU A 67 6.75 -4.60 -16.89
C LEU A 67 6.96 -3.08 -16.84
N MET A 68 7.34 -2.56 -15.67
CA MET A 68 7.63 -1.15 -15.46
C MET A 68 8.71 -0.62 -16.42
N ASN A 69 9.79 -1.40 -16.64
CA ASN A 69 10.83 -1.05 -17.58
C ASN A 69 10.32 -1.03 -19.04
N LYS A 70 9.27 -1.81 -19.34
CA LYS A 70 8.72 -1.95 -20.70
C LYS A 70 7.66 -0.90 -21.04
N ILE A 71 6.75 -0.60 -20.12
CA ILE A 71 5.62 0.31 -20.36
C ILE A 71 5.75 1.67 -19.68
N GLY A 72 6.76 1.83 -18.81
CA GLY A 72 7.00 3.03 -18.00
C GLY A 72 6.36 2.96 -16.62
N GLN A 73 6.86 3.80 -15.72
CA GLN A 73 6.50 3.81 -14.30
C GLN A 73 5.08 4.34 -14.09
N ARG A 74 4.73 5.45 -14.73
CA ARG A 74 3.41 6.08 -14.63
C ARG A 74 2.29 5.14 -15.11
N LYS A 75 2.50 4.46 -16.26
CA LYS A 75 1.50 3.51 -16.78
C LYS A 75 1.34 2.31 -15.87
N THR A 76 2.43 1.84 -15.24
CA THR A 76 2.40 0.73 -14.29
C THR A 76 1.64 1.14 -13.02
N VAL A 77 1.82 2.37 -12.51
CA VAL A 77 1.02 2.90 -11.39
C VAL A 77 -0.45 3.04 -11.77
N LEU A 78 -0.79 3.54 -12.96
CA LEU A 78 -2.17 3.61 -13.42
C LEU A 78 -2.81 2.21 -13.49
N LEU A 79 -2.10 1.24 -14.06
CA LEU A 79 -2.55 -0.15 -14.11
C LEU A 79 -2.81 -0.70 -12.69
N SER A 80 -1.93 -0.40 -11.73
CA SER A 80 -2.09 -0.83 -10.35
C SER A 80 -3.37 -0.26 -9.71
N ILE A 81 -3.66 1.03 -9.94
CA ILE A 81 -4.88 1.68 -9.41
C ILE A 81 -6.13 1.03 -10.04
N VAL A 82 -6.11 0.73 -11.33
CA VAL A 82 -7.23 0.04 -12.01
C VAL A 82 -7.43 -1.35 -11.43
N VAL A 83 -6.37 -2.14 -11.26
CA VAL A 83 -6.45 -3.48 -10.65
C VAL A 83 -6.97 -3.41 -9.21
N THR A 84 -6.50 -2.43 -8.42
CA THR A 84 -6.97 -2.18 -7.05
C THR A 84 -8.46 -1.78 -7.04
N ALA A 85 -8.89 -0.92 -7.97
CA ALA A 85 -10.30 -0.53 -8.09
C ALA A 85 -11.21 -1.74 -8.41
N VAL A 86 -10.78 -2.61 -9.33
CA VAL A 86 -11.49 -3.88 -9.62
C VAL A 86 -11.54 -4.77 -8.40
N ALA A 87 -10.43 -4.90 -7.65
CA ALA A 87 -10.38 -5.67 -6.42
C ALA A 87 -11.40 -5.17 -5.39
N LEU A 88 -11.52 -3.84 -5.20
CA LEU A 88 -12.46 -3.23 -4.27
C LEU A 88 -13.92 -3.33 -4.72
N LEU A 89 -14.17 -3.39 -6.03
CA LEU A 89 -15.50 -3.51 -6.59
C LEU A 89 -16.10 -4.93 -6.42
N LEU A 90 -15.29 -5.98 -6.51
CA LEU A 90 -15.76 -7.37 -6.48
C LEU A 90 -16.61 -7.73 -5.25
N PRO A 91 -16.22 -7.40 -4.01
CA PRO A 91 -17.02 -7.71 -2.82
C PRO A 91 -18.36 -6.97 -2.77
N MET A 92 -18.49 -5.88 -3.52
CA MET A 92 -19.72 -5.11 -3.60
C MET A 92 -20.73 -5.70 -4.60
N LEU A 93 -20.22 -6.34 -5.67
CA LEU A 93 -21.05 -7.00 -6.67
C LEU A 93 -21.54 -8.37 -6.19
N ASN A 94 -20.65 -9.13 -5.58
CA ASN A 94 -20.94 -10.46 -5.06
C ASN A 94 -20.16 -10.71 -3.77
N TYR A 95 -20.86 -10.74 -2.64
CA TYR A 95 -20.25 -10.99 -1.34
C TYR A 95 -20.28 -12.48 -1.02
N SER A 96 -19.23 -13.18 -1.42
CA SER A 96 -18.98 -14.58 -1.11
C SER A 96 -17.51 -14.80 -0.73
N PHE A 97 -17.20 -15.89 -0.03
CA PHE A 97 -15.81 -16.19 0.34
C PHE A 97 -14.89 -16.31 -0.89
N ALA A 98 -15.36 -16.94 -1.96
CA ALA A 98 -14.62 -17.05 -3.21
C ALA A 98 -14.35 -15.67 -3.84
N SER A 99 -15.35 -14.79 -3.87
CA SER A 99 -15.20 -13.41 -4.34
C SER A 99 -14.20 -12.63 -3.50
N MET A 100 -14.20 -12.81 -2.17
CA MET A 100 -13.22 -12.20 -1.28
C MET A 100 -11.81 -12.70 -1.55
N LEU A 101 -11.59 -14.01 -1.78
CA LEU A 101 -10.28 -14.54 -2.15
C LEU A 101 -9.76 -13.95 -3.46
N ILE A 102 -10.61 -13.81 -4.49
CA ILE A 102 -10.24 -13.20 -5.76
C ILE A 102 -9.93 -11.71 -5.56
N SER A 103 -10.77 -10.99 -4.81
CA SER A 103 -10.57 -9.58 -4.48
C SER A 103 -9.22 -9.36 -3.80
N PHE A 104 -8.89 -10.16 -2.78
CA PHE A 104 -7.62 -10.03 -2.05
C PHE A 104 -6.41 -10.46 -2.90
N SER A 105 -6.58 -11.42 -3.81
CA SER A 105 -5.56 -11.75 -4.81
C SER A 105 -5.27 -10.57 -5.72
N LEU A 106 -6.30 -9.94 -6.26
CA LEU A 106 -6.16 -8.74 -7.10
C LEU A 106 -5.61 -7.55 -6.31
N LEU A 107 -6.01 -7.40 -5.04
CA LEU A 107 -5.47 -6.35 -4.17
C LEU A 107 -3.96 -6.54 -3.96
N GLY A 108 -3.50 -7.79 -3.79
CA GLY A 108 -2.08 -8.13 -3.72
C GLY A 108 -1.33 -7.80 -5.00
N ILE A 109 -1.86 -8.17 -6.17
CA ILE A 109 -1.29 -7.84 -7.48
C ILE A 109 -1.23 -6.32 -7.66
N GLY A 110 -2.34 -5.61 -7.44
CA GLY A 110 -2.40 -4.16 -7.55
C GLY A 110 -1.39 -3.47 -6.63
N ASN A 111 -1.30 -3.89 -5.37
CA ASN A 111 -0.34 -3.33 -4.43
C ASN A 111 1.12 -3.59 -4.85
N THR A 112 1.43 -4.76 -5.42
CA THR A 112 2.76 -5.06 -5.94
C THR A 112 3.13 -4.12 -7.09
N LEU A 113 2.23 -3.96 -8.07
CA LEU A 113 2.42 -3.02 -9.17
C LEU A 113 2.68 -1.60 -8.65
N MET A 114 1.92 -1.18 -7.63
CA MET A 114 2.07 0.14 -7.01
C MET A 114 3.41 0.29 -6.31
N GLN A 115 3.78 -0.61 -5.42
CA GLN A 115 4.98 -0.49 -4.61
C GLN A 115 6.26 -0.49 -5.44
N VAL A 116 6.32 -1.33 -6.49
CA VAL A 116 7.50 -1.43 -7.35
C VAL A 116 7.66 -0.18 -8.22
N SER A 117 6.56 0.45 -8.66
CA SER A 117 6.62 1.54 -9.65
C SER A 117 6.49 2.95 -9.08
N LEU A 118 5.83 3.11 -7.92
CA LEU A 118 5.52 4.43 -7.39
C LEU A 118 6.75 5.18 -6.84
N ASN A 119 7.66 4.48 -6.16
CA ASN A 119 8.89 5.08 -5.66
C ASN A 119 9.82 5.55 -6.79
N PRO A 120 10.08 4.76 -7.84
CA PRO A 120 10.78 5.23 -9.03
C PRO A 120 10.07 6.38 -9.74
N LEU A 121 8.73 6.34 -9.86
CA LEU A 121 7.96 7.45 -10.45
C LEU A 121 8.19 8.76 -9.68
N LEU A 122 8.20 8.72 -8.35
CA LEU A 122 8.49 9.89 -7.53
C LEU A 122 9.90 10.41 -7.75
N SER A 123 10.89 9.53 -7.96
CA SER A 123 12.29 9.92 -8.19
C SER A 123 12.50 10.67 -9.52
N ASN A 124 11.60 10.55 -10.49
CA ASN A 124 11.61 11.37 -11.71
C ASN A 124 11.14 12.81 -11.47
N ILE A 125 10.35 13.05 -10.43
CA ILE A 125 9.81 14.37 -10.10
C ILE A 125 10.74 15.11 -9.13
N VAL A 126 11.30 14.37 -8.15
CA VAL A 126 12.12 14.91 -7.07
C VAL A 126 13.46 14.21 -7.05
N SER A 127 14.55 14.97 -7.01
CA SER A 127 15.92 14.44 -6.99
C SER A 127 16.76 15.05 -5.87
N GLY A 128 17.94 14.48 -5.63
CA GLY A 128 18.92 14.97 -4.67
C GLY A 128 18.45 14.87 -3.22
N ASN A 129 18.83 15.85 -2.40
CA ASN A 129 18.62 15.83 -0.94
C ASN A 129 17.15 15.79 -0.51
N ARG A 130 16.21 16.16 -1.39
CA ARG A 130 14.76 16.17 -1.08
C ARG A 130 14.08 14.84 -1.36
N LEU A 131 14.73 13.94 -2.10
CA LEU A 131 14.12 12.67 -2.50
C LEU A 131 13.73 11.81 -1.28
N ALA A 132 14.65 11.62 -0.34
CA ALA A 132 14.40 10.82 0.87
C ALA A 132 13.24 11.38 1.70
N SER A 133 13.22 12.69 1.95
CA SER A 133 12.12 13.36 2.67
C SER A 133 10.78 13.19 1.95
N THR A 134 10.75 13.32 0.61
CA THR A 134 9.52 13.20 -0.17
C THR A 134 9.02 11.75 -0.25
N LEU A 135 9.93 10.77 -0.33
CA LEU A 135 9.57 9.33 -0.22
C LEU A 135 8.97 9.03 1.15
N THR A 136 9.57 9.54 2.23
CA THR A 136 9.05 9.37 3.59
C THR A 136 7.70 10.07 3.77
N LEU A 137 7.49 11.24 3.13
CA LEU A 137 6.17 11.90 3.07
C LEU A 137 5.14 11.02 2.33
N GLY A 138 5.53 10.33 1.28
CA GLY A 138 4.67 9.35 0.61
C GLY A 138 4.25 8.21 1.55
N GLN A 139 5.20 7.68 2.35
CA GLN A 139 4.89 6.66 3.37
C GLN A 139 3.98 7.21 4.49
N PHE A 140 4.12 8.47 4.86
CA PHE A 140 3.19 9.15 5.77
C PHE A 140 1.77 9.17 5.20
N VAL A 141 1.61 9.53 3.92
CA VAL A 141 0.29 9.56 3.26
C VAL A 141 -0.30 8.15 3.16
N LYS A 142 0.52 7.13 2.85
CA LYS A 142 0.11 5.72 2.91
C LYS A 142 -0.40 5.33 4.30
N ALA A 143 0.34 5.69 5.34
CA ALA A 143 0.00 5.32 6.72
C ALA A 143 -1.33 5.96 7.19
N ILE A 144 -1.71 7.13 6.66
CA ILE A 144 -3.03 7.73 6.92
C ILE A 144 -4.15 6.82 6.42
N ALA A 145 -4.03 6.26 5.20
CA ALA A 145 -5.03 5.33 4.67
C ALA A 145 -5.15 4.07 5.52
N SER A 146 -4.01 3.52 5.95
CA SER A 146 -3.95 2.35 6.82
C SER A 146 -4.58 2.61 8.20
N PHE A 147 -4.34 3.80 8.77
CA PHE A 147 -4.96 4.27 10.02
C PHE A 147 -6.48 4.40 9.89
N LEU A 148 -6.97 4.93 8.77
CA LEU A 148 -8.39 5.18 8.56
C LEU A 148 -9.19 3.90 8.28
N ALA A 149 -8.59 2.85 7.73
CA ALA A 149 -9.30 1.66 7.30
C ALA A 149 -10.13 1.00 8.42
N PRO A 150 -9.59 0.68 9.63
CA PRO A 150 -10.38 0.11 10.72
C PRO A 150 -11.42 1.09 11.27
N ILE A 151 -11.13 2.39 11.29
CA ILE A 151 -12.05 3.42 11.76
C ILE A 151 -13.26 3.50 10.82
N ILE A 152 -13.04 3.56 9.52
CA ILE A 152 -14.11 3.60 8.51
C ILE A 152 -14.93 2.33 8.57
N ALA A 153 -14.30 1.15 8.65
CA ALA A 153 -15.01 -0.13 8.75
C ALA A 153 -15.88 -0.20 10.01
N GLY A 154 -15.32 0.19 11.17
CA GLY A 154 -16.03 0.22 12.43
C GLY A 154 -17.19 1.21 12.44
N TRP A 155 -16.96 2.44 11.94
CA TRP A 155 -18.02 3.44 11.80
C TRP A 155 -19.14 2.95 10.88
N ALA A 156 -18.79 2.39 9.72
CA ALA A 156 -19.76 1.87 8.78
C ALA A 156 -20.56 0.69 9.35
N ALA A 157 -19.91 -0.20 10.12
CA ALA A 157 -20.56 -1.30 10.80
C ALA A 157 -21.58 -0.83 11.85
N VAL A 158 -21.22 0.18 12.67
CA VAL A 158 -22.07 0.68 13.74
C VAL A 158 -23.20 1.56 13.22
N SER A 159 -22.89 2.50 12.30
CA SER A 159 -23.86 3.52 11.84
C SER A 159 -24.81 3.01 10.76
N TRP A 160 -24.34 2.07 9.93
CA TRP A 160 -25.07 1.62 8.73
C TRP A 160 -25.28 0.09 8.70
N GLY A 161 -24.79 -0.63 9.70
CA GLY A 161 -24.85 -2.10 9.73
C GLY A 161 -24.07 -2.79 8.61
N ASN A 162 -23.18 -2.06 7.91
CA ASN A 162 -22.51 -2.57 6.71
C ASN A 162 -21.05 -2.10 6.62
N TRP A 163 -20.13 -2.86 7.22
CA TRP A 163 -18.70 -2.56 7.18
C TRP A 163 -18.11 -2.52 5.76
N LYS A 164 -18.76 -3.16 4.76
CA LYS A 164 -18.33 -3.21 3.36
C LYS A 164 -18.34 -1.85 2.65
N LEU A 165 -18.97 -0.84 3.24
CA LEU A 165 -18.86 0.55 2.77
C LEU A 165 -17.41 1.05 2.72
N LEU A 166 -16.51 0.45 3.48
CA LEU A 166 -15.07 0.68 3.36
C LEU A 166 -14.58 0.48 1.93
N PHE A 167 -14.99 -0.60 1.26
CA PHE A 167 -14.62 -0.88 -0.12
C PHE A 167 -15.11 0.20 -1.08
N LEU A 168 -16.35 0.69 -0.89
CA LEU A 168 -16.91 1.75 -1.71
C LEU A 168 -16.15 3.07 -1.55
N ILE A 169 -15.86 3.46 -0.31
CA ILE A 169 -15.11 4.70 -0.02
C ILE A 169 -13.73 4.63 -0.66
N PHE A 170 -13.02 3.52 -0.48
CA PHE A 170 -11.69 3.33 -1.06
C PHE A 170 -11.73 3.24 -2.60
N LEU A 171 -12.78 2.64 -3.17
CA LEU A 171 -13.00 2.61 -4.62
C LEU A 171 -13.15 4.02 -5.20
N VAL A 172 -13.96 4.87 -4.59
CA VAL A 172 -14.14 6.26 -5.02
C VAL A 172 -12.81 7.02 -5.00
N ILE A 173 -12.03 6.85 -3.93
CA ILE A 173 -10.71 7.48 -3.83
C ILE A 173 -9.74 6.93 -4.89
N ALA A 174 -9.76 5.62 -5.16
CA ALA A 174 -8.95 5.01 -6.22
C ALA A 174 -9.30 5.56 -7.60
N VAL A 175 -10.59 5.75 -7.90
CA VAL A 175 -11.04 6.37 -9.16
C VAL A 175 -10.55 7.82 -9.26
N ILE A 176 -10.64 8.60 -8.20
CA ILE A 176 -10.10 9.97 -8.16
C ILE A 176 -8.59 9.96 -8.41
N ALA A 177 -7.85 9.09 -7.72
CA ALA A 177 -6.39 8.95 -7.91
C ALA A 177 -6.04 8.57 -9.37
N CYS A 178 -6.81 7.65 -9.96
CA CYS A 178 -6.64 7.22 -11.35
C CYS A 178 -6.83 8.39 -12.33
N VAL A 179 -7.90 9.17 -12.16
CA VAL A 179 -8.19 10.34 -13.00
C VAL A 179 -7.09 11.39 -12.85
N LEU A 180 -6.74 11.74 -11.61
CA LEU A 180 -5.70 12.76 -11.33
C LEU A 180 -4.35 12.36 -11.95
N LEU A 181 -3.90 11.13 -11.75
CA LEU A 181 -2.65 10.65 -12.32
C LEU A 181 -2.75 10.50 -13.85
N GLY A 182 -3.91 10.08 -14.36
CA GLY A 182 -4.18 9.96 -15.79
C GLY A 182 -4.12 11.29 -16.54
N MET A 183 -4.51 12.40 -15.90
CA MET A 183 -4.44 13.75 -16.48
C MET A 183 -3.06 14.41 -16.32
N THR A 184 -2.19 13.87 -15.44
CA THR A 184 -0.88 14.47 -15.16
C THR A 184 0.18 13.88 -16.07
N HIS A 185 0.87 14.72 -16.82
CA HIS A 185 2.02 14.29 -17.61
C HIS A 185 3.28 14.32 -16.75
N ILE A 186 4.00 13.20 -16.69
CA ILE A 186 5.28 13.06 -15.99
C ILE A 186 6.30 12.54 -16.99
N ASP A 187 7.38 13.29 -17.19
CA ASP A 187 8.46 12.88 -18.08
C ASP A 187 9.29 11.76 -17.45
N GLU A 188 9.34 10.63 -18.12
CA GLU A 188 10.07 9.42 -17.70
C GLU A 188 11.36 9.21 -18.56
N SER A 189 11.83 10.25 -19.24
CA SER A 189 12.91 10.17 -20.23
C SER A 189 14.24 9.66 -19.68
N SER A 190 14.44 9.68 -18.37
CA SER A 190 15.66 9.17 -17.73
C SER A 190 15.65 7.67 -17.44
N SER A 191 14.53 6.97 -17.65
CA SER A 191 14.35 5.57 -17.26
C SER A 191 14.24 4.56 -18.42
N VAL A 192 14.22 5.03 -19.68
CA VAL A 192 13.83 4.20 -20.85
C VAL A 192 15.02 3.42 -21.47
N GLU A 193 16.27 3.66 -21.07
CA GLU A 193 17.44 2.96 -21.63
C GLU A 193 17.93 1.74 -20.84
N THR A 194 17.18 1.22 -19.90
CA THR A 194 17.58 0.01 -19.18
C THR A 194 17.26 -1.22 -20.01
N LYS A 195 18.30 -1.99 -20.39
CA LYS A 195 18.18 -3.34 -20.94
C LYS A 195 17.15 -4.13 -20.10
N SER A 196 16.30 -4.89 -20.76
CA SER A 196 15.34 -5.77 -20.06
C SER A 196 16.10 -6.73 -19.15
N SER A 197 16.03 -6.51 -17.85
CA SER A 197 16.66 -7.40 -16.87
C SER A 197 16.01 -8.76 -16.91
N THR A 198 16.80 -9.83 -16.84
CA THR A 198 16.33 -11.21 -16.73
C THR A 198 16.03 -11.56 -15.28
N PHE A 199 15.21 -12.59 -15.05
CA PHE A 199 14.96 -13.10 -13.69
C PHE A 199 16.25 -13.47 -12.97
N GLY A 200 17.22 -14.10 -13.67
CA GLY A 200 18.51 -14.47 -13.10
C GLY A 200 19.32 -13.26 -12.63
N GLU A 201 19.35 -12.17 -13.40
CA GLU A 201 20.02 -10.93 -13.00
C GLU A 201 19.35 -10.29 -11.76
N CYS A 202 18.03 -10.33 -11.66
CA CYS A 202 17.33 -9.82 -10.49
C CYS A 202 17.70 -10.60 -9.20
N PHE A 203 17.77 -11.93 -9.28
CA PHE A 203 18.18 -12.75 -8.13
C PHE A 203 19.68 -12.64 -7.84
N ALA A 204 20.52 -12.42 -8.84
CA ALA A 204 21.95 -12.20 -8.66
C ALA A 204 22.27 -10.94 -7.81
N LEU A 205 21.36 -9.94 -7.79
CA LEU A 205 21.49 -8.77 -6.92
C LEU A 205 21.51 -9.11 -5.43
N LEU A 206 20.92 -10.24 -5.00
CA LEU A 206 20.97 -10.70 -3.61
C LEU A 206 22.36 -11.16 -3.17
N ALA A 207 23.32 -11.34 -4.10
CA ALA A 207 24.72 -11.58 -3.77
C ALA A 207 25.42 -10.31 -3.23
N ASP A 208 24.87 -9.12 -3.51
CA ASP A 208 25.37 -7.86 -2.92
C ASP A 208 24.89 -7.77 -1.45
N LYS A 209 25.84 -7.52 -0.53
CA LYS A 209 25.56 -7.48 0.93
C LYS A 209 24.59 -6.35 1.30
N VAL A 210 24.68 -5.18 0.62
CA VAL A 210 23.81 -4.03 0.92
C VAL A 210 22.39 -4.36 0.48
N VAL A 211 22.22 -4.95 -0.70
CA VAL A 211 20.93 -5.38 -1.22
C VAL A 211 20.33 -6.46 -0.31
N LEU A 212 21.11 -7.46 0.08
CA LEU A 212 20.63 -8.53 0.96
C LEU A 212 20.19 -8.02 2.35
N ILE A 213 21.00 -7.17 3.00
CA ILE A 213 20.63 -6.59 4.30
C ILE A 213 19.39 -5.71 4.19
N SER A 214 19.27 -4.90 3.12
CA SER A 214 18.09 -4.08 2.86
C SER A 214 16.85 -4.94 2.63
N PHE A 215 16.97 -6.02 1.88
CA PHE A 215 15.92 -7.00 1.63
C PHE A 215 15.44 -7.66 2.93
N LEU A 216 16.35 -8.13 3.79
CA LEU A 216 16.03 -8.69 5.09
C LEU A 216 15.36 -7.66 6.02
N GLY A 217 15.86 -6.42 6.02
CA GLY A 217 15.26 -5.32 6.78
C GLY A 217 13.81 -5.04 6.37
N ILE A 218 13.52 -5.07 5.06
CA ILE A 218 12.15 -4.90 4.54
C ILE A 218 11.26 -6.07 4.96
N ILE A 219 11.76 -7.31 4.88
CA ILE A 219 11.00 -8.50 5.33
C ILE A 219 10.61 -8.38 6.81
N CYS A 220 11.56 -8.02 7.67
CA CYS A 220 11.30 -7.83 9.10
C CYS A 220 10.27 -6.72 9.35
N HIS A 221 10.42 -5.59 8.66
CA HIS A 221 9.50 -4.45 8.79
C HIS A 221 8.07 -4.81 8.35
N VAL A 222 7.92 -5.40 7.18
CA VAL A 222 6.61 -5.83 6.65
C VAL A 222 6.02 -6.93 7.54
N GLY A 223 6.85 -7.85 8.04
CA GLY A 223 6.42 -8.91 8.96
C GLY A 223 5.80 -8.36 10.25
N ILE A 224 6.39 -7.30 10.82
CA ILE A 224 5.83 -6.61 11.99
C ILE A 224 4.50 -5.93 11.65
N ASP A 225 4.44 -5.18 10.56
CA ASP A 225 3.22 -4.50 10.11
C ASP A 225 2.05 -5.48 9.94
N VAL A 226 2.30 -6.57 9.23
CA VAL A 226 1.27 -7.59 8.93
C VAL A 226 0.90 -8.35 10.20
N GLY A 227 1.88 -8.76 10.99
CA GLY A 227 1.67 -9.48 12.24
C GLY A 227 0.79 -8.70 13.20
N LEU A 228 1.08 -7.42 13.42
CA LEU A 228 0.27 -6.56 14.28
C LEU A 228 -1.13 -6.33 13.71
N ASN A 229 -1.24 -6.07 12.42
CA ASN A 229 -2.53 -5.81 11.76
C ASN A 229 -3.50 -7.00 11.88
N LEU A 230 -2.99 -8.22 11.78
CA LEU A 230 -3.81 -9.43 11.85
C LEU A 230 -4.03 -9.94 13.28
N THR A 231 -2.99 -9.87 14.13
CA THR A 231 -2.97 -10.57 15.42
C THR A 231 -3.47 -9.70 16.57
N ALA A 232 -3.20 -8.38 16.57
CA ALA A 232 -3.56 -7.53 17.68
C ALA A 232 -5.09 -7.48 17.92
N PRO A 233 -5.95 -7.26 16.90
CA PRO A 233 -7.39 -7.31 17.11
C PRO A 233 -7.87 -8.67 17.63
N LYS A 234 -7.34 -9.76 17.07
CA LYS A 234 -7.70 -11.12 17.47
C LYS A 234 -7.36 -11.38 18.95
N LEU A 235 -6.15 -10.99 19.37
CA LEU A 235 -5.72 -11.14 20.76
C LEU A 235 -6.63 -10.38 21.74
N LEU A 236 -7.05 -9.17 21.38
CA LEU A 236 -7.95 -8.36 22.22
C LEU A 236 -9.34 -8.97 22.31
N MET A 237 -9.88 -9.52 21.22
CA MET A 237 -11.15 -10.26 21.25
C MET A 237 -11.06 -11.52 22.11
N GLU A 238 -9.98 -12.31 22.01
CA GLU A 238 -9.83 -13.57 22.72
C GLU A 238 -9.48 -13.41 24.20
N ARG A 239 -8.75 -12.35 24.58
CA ARG A 239 -8.24 -12.17 25.94
C ARG A 239 -9.04 -11.19 26.78
N LEU A 240 -9.69 -10.22 26.15
CA LEU A 240 -10.42 -9.14 26.83
C LEU A 240 -11.90 -9.07 26.44
N ASP A 241 -12.40 -10.06 25.70
CA ASP A 241 -13.79 -10.11 25.21
C ASP A 241 -14.25 -8.81 24.51
N MET A 242 -13.31 -8.12 23.87
CA MET A 242 -13.62 -6.89 23.14
C MET A 242 -14.47 -7.17 21.90
N THR A 243 -15.37 -6.23 21.59
CA THR A 243 -16.10 -6.29 20.32
C THR A 243 -15.18 -6.20 19.12
N LEU A 244 -15.55 -6.78 17.98
CA LEU A 244 -14.78 -6.73 16.74
C LEU A 244 -14.41 -5.29 16.33
N THR A 245 -15.36 -4.36 16.45
CA THR A 245 -15.14 -2.93 16.15
C THR A 245 -14.13 -2.32 17.12
N GLY A 246 -14.26 -2.59 18.42
CA GLY A 246 -13.34 -2.06 19.44
C GLY A 246 -11.91 -2.61 19.28
N ALA A 247 -11.80 -3.93 19.08
CA ALA A 247 -10.51 -4.59 18.88
C ALA A 247 -9.81 -4.12 17.58
N GLY A 248 -10.57 -3.83 16.52
CA GLY A 248 -10.04 -3.29 15.26
C GLY A 248 -9.32 -1.94 15.43
N LEU A 249 -9.68 -1.15 16.44
CA LEU A 249 -8.99 0.11 16.74
C LEU A 249 -7.54 -0.08 17.20
N ALA A 250 -7.15 -1.26 17.66
CA ALA A 250 -5.74 -1.55 17.99
C ALA A 250 -4.82 -1.36 16.79
N THR A 251 -5.25 -1.82 15.62
CA THR A 251 -4.54 -1.59 14.35
C THR A 251 -4.44 -0.10 14.03
N SER A 252 -5.51 0.66 14.24
CA SER A 252 -5.49 2.12 14.05
C SER A 252 -4.50 2.81 14.98
N VAL A 253 -4.39 2.40 16.25
CA VAL A 253 -3.41 2.95 17.19
C VAL A 253 -1.98 2.69 16.69
N TYR A 254 -1.69 1.48 16.22
CA TYR A 254 -0.39 1.17 15.62
C TYR A 254 -0.07 2.07 14.42
N PHE A 255 -0.99 2.18 13.48
CA PHE A 255 -0.80 3.01 12.30
C PHE A 255 -0.78 4.52 12.62
N LEU A 256 -1.42 4.96 13.71
CA LEU A 256 -1.28 6.34 14.19
C LEU A 256 0.17 6.66 14.55
N PHE A 257 0.80 5.82 15.37
CA PHE A 257 2.20 6.02 15.75
C PHE A 257 3.15 5.89 14.56
N ARG A 258 2.86 4.97 13.63
CA ARG A 258 3.59 4.89 12.37
C ARG A 258 3.44 6.16 11.53
N THR A 259 2.25 6.72 11.45
CA THR A 259 1.97 7.99 10.76
C THR A 259 2.78 9.13 11.36
N ILE A 260 2.78 9.25 12.70
CA ILE A 260 3.59 10.25 13.43
C ILE A 260 5.09 10.04 13.14
N GLY A 261 5.57 8.81 13.18
CA GLY A 261 6.97 8.46 12.89
C GLY A 261 7.37 8.82 11.46
N CYS A 262 6.53 8.51 10.46
CA CYS A 262 6.78 8.88 9.07
C CYS A 262 6.78 10.39 8.86
N PHE A 263 5.84 11.12 9.50
CA PHE A 263 5.81 12.57 9.44
C PHE A 263 7.08 13.21 10.05
N SER A 264 7.45 12.77 11.24
CA SER A 264 8.66 13.23 11.93
C SER A 264 9.92 12.89 11.12
N GLY A 265 9.99 11.70 10.55
CA GLY A 265 11.09 11.27 9.68
C GLY A 265 11.19 12.11 8.41
N ALA A 266 10.07 12.40 7.76
CA ALA A 266 10.04 13.28 6.58
C ALA A 266 10.57 14.69 6.91
N PHE A 267 10.17 15.23 8.07
CA PHE A 267 10.63 16.52 8.54
C PHE A 267 12.14 16.51 8.86
N LEU A 268 12.61 15.52 9.61
CA LEU A 268 14.04 15.37 9.93
C LEU A 268 14.89 15.27 8.67
N LEU A 269 14.48 14.46 7.69
CA LEU A 269 15.19 14.27 6.42
C LEU A 269 15.13 15.50 5.49
N ALA A 270 14.19 16.41 5.72
CA ALA A 270 14.15 17.68 5.00
C ALA A 270 15.23 18.66 5.46
N TYR A 271 15.62 18.62 6.75
CA TYR A 271 16.58 19.56 7.36
C TYR A 271 17.96 18.96 7.61
N PHE A 272 18.05 17.64 7.82
CA PHE A 272 19.31 16.97 8.10
C PHE A 272 19.71 16.01 6.96
N PRO A 273 21.02 15.92 6.63
CA PRO A 273 21.49 14.94 5.64
C PRO A 273 21.26 13.51 6.17
N MET A 274 20.89 12.60 5.26
CA MET A 274 20.55 11.20 5.57
C MET A 274 21.61 10.53 6.47
N LYS A 275 22.92 10.76 6.21
CA LYS A 275 24.04 10.20 6.99
C LYS A 275 24.06 10.63 8.47
N LYS A 276 23.32 11.67 8.88
CA LYS A 276 23.22 12.12 10.27
C LYS A 276 21.94 11.64 10.95
N VAL A 277 20.97 11.19 10.19
CA VAL A 277 19.69 10.67 10.68
C VAL A 277 19.71 9.17 10.88
N PHE A 278 20.47 8.48 10.05
CA PHE A 278 20.79 7.06 10.10
C PHE A 278 22.28 6.84 10.40
#